data_b18bfb21ab71d06d743a9bbf885b4500
#
_entry.id   b18bfb21ab71d06d743a9bbf885b4500
#
_cell.length_a   1.000
_cell.length_b   1.000
_cell.length_c   1.000
_cell.angle_alpha   90.00
_cell.angle_beta   90.00
_cell.angle_gamma   90.00
#
_symmetry.space_group_name_H-M   'P 1'
#
loop_
_entity.id
_entity.type
_entity.pdbx_description
1 polymer ?
#
loop_
_entity_poly.entity_id
_entity_poly.type
_entity_poly.pdbx_seq_one_letter_code
_entity_poly.pdbx_strand_id
1 'polypeptide(L)'
;MTEGKALAREWGGKAESMDALARAVAFRSELRKMAGCVASHKSVPKSAVVAINELLRRGAAYGQLTPVGMGFVRQEHRDVREPLDLLVPVAEDAADLLCEGDRGRVRKCGSPGCILFFYDTSRSRTRRWCSMDLCGNRAKAAAHYRRQHG
;
A
#
# COMPACT_ATOMS: atom_id res chain seq x y z
N MET A 1 -12.78 -11.19 5.13
CA MET A 1 -12.80 -11.63 3.69
C MET A 1 -13.99 -11.10 2.89
N THR A 2 -14.84 -10.26 3.44
CA THR A 2 -16.11 -9.80 2.83
C THR A 2 -16.08 -8.39 2.27
N GLU A 3 -15.30 -7.46 2.84
CA GLU A 3 -15.25 -6.06 2.40
C GLU A 3 -14.59 -5.87 1.02
N GLY A 4 -13.48 -6.52 0.74
CA GLY A 4 -12.80 -6.39 -0.56
C GLY A 4 -13.62 -6.91 -1.75
N LYS A 5 -14.51 -7.89 -1.54
CA LYS A 5 -15.41 -8.39 -2.59
C LYS A 5 -16.64 -7.50 -2.80
N ALA A 6 -17.13 -6.84 -1.75
CA ALA A 6 -18.20 -5.86 -1.84
C ALA A 6 -17.73 -4.62 -2.61
N LEU A 7 -16.58 -4.08 -2.26
CA LEU A 7 -15.92 -2.99 -2.97
C LEU A 7 -15.72 -3.32 -4.46
N ALA A 8 -15.20 -4.50 -4.81
CA ALA A 8 -14.98 -4.88 -6.20
C ALA A 8 -16.28 -4.98 -7.03
N ARG A 9 -17.40 -5.35 -6.42
CA ARG A 9 -18.70 -5.40 -7.11
C ARG A 9 -19.32 -4.03 -7.33
N GLU A 10 -19.22 -3.15 -6.34
CA GLU A 10 -19.74 -1.78 -6.42
C GLU A 10 -18.96 -0.92 -7.43
N TRP A 11 -17.72 -1.30 -7.72
CA TRP A 11 -16.73 -0.49 -8.43
C TRP A 11 -16.33 -1.03 -9.80
N GLY A 12 -16.64 -2.29 -10.09
CA GLY A 12 -16.28 -2.92 -11.37
C GLY A 12 -16.79 -2.17 -12.60
N GLY A 13 -17.92 -1.45 -12.48
CA GLY A 13 -18.45 -0.63 -13.58
C GLY A 13 -17.83 0.78 -13.71
N LYS A 14 -17.11 1.26 -12.70
CA LYS A 14 -16.48 2.61 -12.70
C LYS A 14 -14.97 2.58 -12.96
N ALA A 15 -14.35 1.40 -12.89
CA ALA A 15 -12.89 1.23 -13.04
C ALA A 15 -12.42 1.11 -14.50
N GLU A 16 -13.31 1.15 -15.47
CA GLU A 16 -12.99 0.84 -16.88
C GLU A 16 -12.34 2.00 -17.66
N SER A 17 -12.07 3.12 -17.04
CA SER A 17 -11.35 4.18 -17.74
C SER A 17 -9.87 3.82 -17.89
N MET A 18 -9.40 3.66 -19.11
CA MET A 18 -7.97 3.47 -19.42
C MET A 18 -7.10 4.57 -18.84
N ASP A 19 -7.61 5.79 -18.73
CA ASP A 19 -6.94 6.91 -18.08
C ASP A 19 -6.76 6.68 -16.58
N ALA A 20 -7.81 6.23 -15.88
CA ALA A 20 -7.74 5.92 -14.46
C ALA A 20 -6.71 4.81 -14.17
N LEU A 21 -6.65 3.77 -15.01
CA LEU A 21 -5.65 2.72 -14.90
C LEU A 21 -4.23 3.26 -15.13
N ALA A 22 -4.02 4.08 -16.16
CA ALA A 22 -2.71 4.68 -16.45
C ALA A 22 -2.23 5.55 -15.27
N ARG A 23 -3.12 6.36 -14.68
CA ARG A 23 -2.83 7.20 -13.52
C ARG A 23 -2.56 6.36 -12.26
N ALA A 24 -3.30 5.28 -12.04
CA ALA A 24 -3.04 4.35 -10.93
C ALA A 24 -1.66 3.67 -11.06
N VAL A 25 -1.28 3.27 -12.28
CA VAL A 25 0.04 2.70 -12.56
C VAL A 25 1.15 3.74 -12.35
N ALA A 26 0.94 4.98 -12.77
CA ALA A 26 1.87 6.08 -12.53
C ALA A 26 2.04 6.34 -11.03
N PHE A 27 0.95 6.44 -10.28
CA PHE A 27 0.98 6.61 -8.82
C PHE A 27 1.72 5.47 -8.12
N ARG A 28 1.43 4.22 -8.48
CA ARG A 28 2.17 3.05 -7.97
C ARG A 28 3.67 3.17 -8.23
N SER A 29 4.07 3.70 -9.39
CA SER A 29 5.47 3.89 -9.73
C SER A 29 6.13 4.94 -8.84
N GLU A 30 5.44 6.03 -8.53
CA GLU A 30 5.93 7.06 -7.59
C GLU A 30 6.04 6.52 -6.16
N LEU A 31 5.05 5.76 -5.69
CA LEU A 31 5.14 5.09 -4.37
C LEU A 31 6.32 4.13 -4.30
N ARG A 32 6.64 3.41 -5.37
CA ARG A 32 7.81 2.52 -5.41
C ARG A 32 9.13 3.29 -5.35
N LYS A 33 9.23 4.42 -6.03
CA LYS A 33 10.40 5.32 -5.94
C LYS A 33 10.54 5.84 -4.51
N MET A 34 9.44 6.31 -3.90
CA MET A 34 9.39 6.75 -2.51
C MET A 34 9.90 5.65 -1.56
N ALA A 35 9.31 4.46 -1.63
CA ALA A 35 9.69 3.33 -0.79
C ALA A 35 11.17 2.93 -0.96
N GLY A 36 11.69 2.98 -2.19
CA GLY A 36 13.10 2.73 -2.48
C GLY A 36 14.02 3.76 -1.84
N CYS A 37 13.66 5.04 -1.88
CA CYS A 37 14.42 6.11 -1.25
C CYS A 37 14.38 5.97 0.28
N VAL A 38 13.19 5.74 0.86
CA VAL A 38 13.01 5.54 2.30
C VAL A 38 13.84 4.35 2.80
N ALA A 39 13.73 3.20 2.12
CA ALA A 39 14.49 1.98 2.48
C ALA A 39 16.00 2.14 2.33
N SER A 40 16.46 3.13 1.56
CA SER A 40 17.89 3.45 1.35
C SER A 40 18.33 4.68 2.14
N HIS A 41 17.50 5.19 3.06
CA HIS A 41 17.74 6.41 3.86
C HIS A 41 18.06 7.65 3.02
N LYS A 42 17.44 7.74 1.81
CA LYS A 42 17.57 8.87 0.90
C LYS A 42 16.36 9.80 0.99
N SER A 43 16.52 11.01 0.48
CA SER A 43 15.43 11.97 0.36
C SER A 43 14.31 11.45 -0.56
N VAL A 44 13.07 11.66 -0.15
CA VAL A 44 11.89 11.31 -0.96
C VAL A 44 11.82 12.22 -2.19
N PRO A 45 11.59 11.67 -3.40
CA PRO A 45 11.48 12.48 -4.62
C PRO A 45 10.29 13.44 -4.54
N LYS A 46 10.49 14.68 -5.01
CA LYS A 46 9.42 15.69 -5.09
C LYS A 46 8.21 15.18 -5.89
N SER A 47 8.45 14.40 -6.97
CA SER A 47 7.39 13.81 -7.79
C SER A 47 6.47 12.89 -6.99
N ALA A 48 7.02 12.09 -6.07
CA ALA A 48 6.22 11.22 -5.21
C ALA A 48 5.36 12.04 -4.23
N VAL A 49 5.91 13.11 -3.64
CA VAL A 49 5.15 14.02 -2.77
C VAL A 49 4.02 14.71 -3.53
N VAL A 50 4.29 15.17 -4.75
CA VAL A 50 3.25 15.78 -5.61
C VAL A 50 2.13 14.79 -5.90
N ALA A 51 2.48 13.54 -6.31
CA ALA A 51 1.50 12.52 -6.63
C ALA A 51 0.63 12.13 -5.42
N ILE A 52 1.21 12.04 -4.23
CA ILE A 52 0.47 11.81 -2.97
C ILE A 52 -0.48 12.98 -2.71
N ASN A 53 0.00 14.21 -2.76
CA ASN A 53 -0.81 15.40 -2.50
C ASN A 53 -1.96 15.58 -3.50
N GLU A 54 -1.80 15.16 -4.75
CA GLU A 54 -2.88 15.17 -5.75
C GLU A 54 -4.04 14.28 -5.36
N LEU A 55 -3.74 13.09 -4.84
CA LEU A 55 -4.79 12.17 -4.35
C LEU A 55 -5.37 12.63 -3.01
N LEU A 56 -4.57 13.12 -2.08
CA LEU A 56 -5.06 13.64 -0.80
C LEU A 56 -6.09 14.77 -0.99
N ARG A 57 -5.92 15.64 -1.98
CA ARG A 57 -6.91 16.69 -2.30
C ARG A 57 -8.27 16.15 -2.76
N ARG A 58 -8.35 14.90 -3.19
CA ARG A 58 -9.59 14.24 -3.61
C ARG A 58 -10.35 13.63 -2.43
N GLY A 59 -9.69 13.44 -1.29
CA GLY A 59 -10.20 12.77 -0.11
C GLY A 59 -11.11 13.66 0.72
N ALA A 60 -12.38 13.81 0.33
CA ALA A 60 -13.40 14.37 1.21
C ALA A 60 -14.00 13.24 2.05
N ALA A 61 -13.71 13.24 3.35
CA ALA A 61 -14.35 12.36 4.32
C ALA A 61 -15.35 13.15 5.16
N TYR A 62 -16.48 12.52 5.47
CA TYR A 62 -17.48 13.10 6.38
C TYR A 62 -17.96 12.06 7.40
N GLY A 63 -18.32 12.54 8.58
CA GLY A 63 -18.86 11.67 9.62
C GLY A 63 -20.37 11.50 9.47
N GLN A 64 -20.84 10.25 9.45
CA GLN A 64 -22.25 9.92 9.44
C GLN A 64 -22.64 9.20 10.73
N LEU A 65 -23.78 9.59 11.33
CA LEU A 65 -24.34 8.89 12.47
C LEU A 65 -25.23 7.75 11.98
N THR A 66 -24.93 6.53 12.43
CA THR A 66 -25.73 5.35 12.13
C THR A 66 -26.34 4.82 13.44
N PRO A 67 -27.66 4.60 13.54
CA PRO A 67 -28.26 3.99 14.71
C PRO A 67 -27.83 2.54 14.84
N VAL A 68 -27.43 2.14 16.07
CA VAL A 68 -27.07 0.77 16.42
C VAL A 68 -27.68 0.40 17.74
N GLY A 69 -28.70 -0.45 17.72
CA GLY A 69 -29.49 -0.76 18.90
C GLY A 69 -30.21 0.50 19.46
N MET A 70 -29.95 0.82 20.73
CA MET A 70 -30.48 2.03 21.38
C MET A 70 -29.50 3.22 21.34
N GLY A 71 -28.37 3.10 20.63
CA GLY A 71 -27.36 4.14 20.54
C GLY A 71 -27.06 4.52 19.10
N PHE A 72 -25.96 5.28 18.93
CA PHE A 72 -25.48 5.73 17.65
C PHE A 72 -23.97 5.46 17.55
N VAL A 73 -23.51 5.13 16.33
CA VAL A 73 -22.09 5.06 16.00
C VAL A 73 -21.81 6.11 14.93
N ARG A 74 -20.74 6.88 15.10
CA ARG A 74 -20.23 7.76 14.05
C ARG A 74 -19.28 6.96 13.16
N GLN A 75 -19.66 6.81 11.92
CA GLN A 75 -18.83 6.19 10.90
C GLN A 75 -18.27 7.25 9.96
N GLU A 76 -17.03 7.08 9.54
CA GLU A 76 -16.44 7.92 8.52
C GLU A 76 -16.83 7.37 7.15
N HIS A 77 -17.41 8.20 6.33
CA HIS A 77 -17.77 7.90 4.96
C HIS A 77 -16.96 8.76 3.99
N ARG A 78 -16.67 8.20 2.82
CA ARG A 78 -16.00 8.89 1.74
C ARG A 78 -16.83 8.75 0.48
N ASP A 79 -17.06 9.88 -0.18
CA ASP A 79 -17.68 9.87 -1.50
C ASP A 79 -16.66 9.46 -2.53
N VAL A 80 -16.95 8.37 -3.23
CA VAL A 80 -16.17 7.95 -4.39
C VAL A 80 -16.91 8.41 -5.64
N ARG A 81 -16.40 9.45 -6.27
CA ARG A 81 -16.98 10.07 -7.46
C ARG A 81 -16.30 9.55 -8.72
N GLU A 82 -15.02 9.24 -8.63
CA GLU A 82 -14.19 8.76 -9.72
C GLU A 82 -13.31 7.58 -9.29
N PRO A 83 -12.88 6.71 -10.21
CA PRO A 83 -12.07 5.54 -9.89
C PRO A 83 -10.79 5.85 -9.11
N LEU A 84 -10.20 7.04 -9.30
CA LEU A 84 -8.97 7.44 -8.60
C LEU A 84 -9.19 7.78 -7.13
N ASP A 85 -10.41 8.08 -6.71
CA ASP A 85 -10.73 8.33 -5.30
C ASP A 85 -10.48 7.09 -4.44
N LEU A 86 -10.44 5.91 -5.08
CA LEU A 86 -10.05 4.63 -4.52
C LEU A 86 -8.63 4.58 -3.99
N LEU A 87 -7.76 5.41 -4.54
CA LEU A 87 -6.35 5.46 -4.17
C LEU A 87 -6.09 6.45 -3.03
N VAL A 88 -7.11 7.20 -2.61
CA VAL A 88 -6.97 8.17 -1.50
C VAL A 88 -6.49 7.49 -0.22
N PRO A 89 -7.06 6.37 0.25
CA PRO A 89 -6.55 5.70 1.46
C PRO A 89 -5.07 5.29 1.33
N VAL A 90 -4.66 4.87 0.13
CA VAL A 90 -3.25 4.52 -0.11
C VAL A 90 -2.34 5.75 -0.05
N ALA A 91 -2.84 6.91 -0.49
CA ALA A 91 -2.10 8.17 -0.38
C ALA A 91 -2.00 8.65 1.06
N GLU A 92 -3.06 8.46 1.86
CA GLU A 92 -3.07 8.74 3.30
C GLU A 92 -2.06 7.85 4.05
N ASP A 93 -2.11 6.52 3.85
CA ASP A 93 -1.14 5.60 4.43
C ASP A 93 0.31 5.97 4.06
N ALA A 94 0.52 6.43 2.82
CA ALA A 94 1.84 6.89 2.40
C ALA A 94 2.27 8.18 3.08
N ALA A 95 1.35 9.11 3.30
CA ALA A 95 1.60 10.36 4.02
C ALA A 95 1.89 10.08 5.50
N ASP A 96 1.08 9.24 6.15
CA ASP A 96 1.27 8.83 7.55
C ASP A 96 2.62 8.13 7.76
N LEU A 97 3.01 7.25 6.82
CA LEU A 97 4.33 6.64 6.85
C LEU A 97 5.46 7.68 6.79
N LEU A 98 5.30 8.74 6.01
CA LEU A 98 6.32 9.77 5.86
C LEU A 98 6.38 10.74 7.04
N CYS A 99 5.23 11.02 7.66
CA CYS A 99 5.11 11.98 8.76
C CYS A 99 5.38 11.33 10.12
N GLU A 100 4.76 10.18 10.38
CA GLU A 100 4.69 9.57 11.70
C GLU A 100 5.34 8.18 11.76
N GLY A 101 5.52 7.53 10.59
CA GLY A 101 6.06 6.18 10.50
C GLY A 101 7.55 6.07 10.83
N ASP A 102 7.94 4.95 11.44
CA ASP A 102 9.36 4.59 11.58
C ASP A 102 9.92 4.17 10.21
N ARG A 103 10.49 5.14 9.49
CA ARG A 103 11.04 4.91 8.14
C ARG A 103 12.14 3.86 8.10
N GLY A 104 12.82 3.61 9.22
CA GLY A 104 13.83 2.55 9.35
C GLY A 104 13.26 1.13 9.25
N ARG A 105 11.93 0.99 9.32
CA ARG A 105 11.22 -0.28 9.13
C ARG A 105 10.82 -0.56 7.68
N VAL A 106 10.95 0.41 6.78
CA VAL A 106 10.69 0.18 5.35
C VAL A 106 11.87 -0.57 4.75
N ARG A 107 11.61 -1.74 4.20
CA ARG A 107 12.65 -2.64 3.66
C ARG A 107 12.30 -3.13 2.27
N LYS A 108 13.33 -3.34 1.46
CA LYS A 108 13.21 -4.08 0.20
C LYS A 108 13.24 -5.58 0.49
N CYS A 109 12.39 -6.34 -0.18
CA CYS A 109 12.42 -7.80 -0.08
C CYS A 109 13.76 -8.36 -0.54
N GLY A 110 14.36 -9.25 0.28
CA GLY A 110 15.65 -9.88 -0.02
C GLY A 110 15.56 -11.09 -0.96
N SER A 111 14.39 -11.43 -1.49
CA SER A 111 14.24 -12.52 -2.46
C SER A 111 14.73 -12.08 -3.85
N PRO A 112 15.59 -12.85 -4.53
CA PRO A 112 16.01 -12.55 -5.90
C PRO A 112 14.80 -12.36 -6.82
N GLY A 113 14.81 -11.30 -7.64
CA GLY A 113 13.72 -10.95 -8.55
C GLY A 113 12.46 -10.36 -7.89
N CYS A 114 12.38 -10.27 -6.58
CA CYS A 114 11.27 -9.61 -5.91
C CYS A 114 11.42 -8.08 -5.95
N ILE A 115 10.35 -7.41 -6.39
CA ILE A 115 10.31 -5.95 -6.57
C ILE A 115 9.61 -5.23 -5.41
N LEU A 116 9.14 -5.95 -4.40
CA LEU A 116 8.30 -5.41 -3.33
C LEU A 116 9.13 -4.80 -2.20
N PHE A 117 8.57 -3.74 -1.64
CA PHE A 117 8.94 -3.19 -0.34
C PHE A 117 7.89 -3.61 0.70
N PHE A 118 8.25 -3.59 1.96
CA PHE A 118 7.34 -3.92 3.06
C PHE A 118 7.74 -3.13 4.31
N TYR A 119 6.79 -2.94 5.21
CA TYR A 119 7.03 -2.39 6.53
C TYR A 119 7.30 -3.55 7.50
N ASP A 120 8.44 -3.52 8.17
CA ASP A 120 8.86 -4.57 9.11
C ASP A 120 8.17 -4.37 10.46
N THR A 121 7.04 -5.05 10.65
CA THR A 121 6.29 -5.05 11.91
C THR A 121 6.83 -6.03 12.94
N SER A 122 7.90 -6.79 12.61
CA SER A 122 8.45 -7.76 13.56
C SER A 122 9.10 -7.06 14.76
N ARG A 123 9.03 -7.72 15.92
CA ARG A 123 9.63 -7.22 17.16
C ARG A 123 11.16 -7.06 17.04
N SER A 124 11.80 -8.00 16.37
CA SER A 124 13.26 -8.02 16.17
C SER A 124 13.75 -7.08 15.06
N ARG A 125 12.86 -6.51 14.23
CA ARG A 125 13.19 -5.69 13.05
C ARG A 125 14.16 -6.37 12.08
N THR A 126 14.08 -7.71 11.96
CA THR A 126 15.00 -8.51 11.14
C THR A 126 14.32 -9.23 9.98
N ARG A 127 13.05 -8.92 9.69
CA ARG A 127 12.30 -9.53 8.60
C ARG A 127 12.99 -9.25 7.26
N ARG A 128 13.26 -10.31 6.51
CA ARG A 128 13.97 -10.26 5.22
C ARG A 128 13.06 -10.35 4.01
N TRP A 129 11.84 -10.87 4.17
CA TRP A 129 10.93 -11.23 3.08
C TRP A 129 9.63 -10.45 3.22
N CYS A 130 9.07 -9.99 2.09
CA CYS A 130 7.76 -9.33 2.07
C CYS A 130 6.61 -10.27 2.47
N SER A 131 6.79 -11.59 2.20
CA SER A 131 5.91 -12.66 2.67
C SER A 131 6.76 -13.87 2.98
N MET A 132 6.48 -14.53 4.11
CA MET A 132 7.14 -15.78 4.46
C MET A 132 6.68 -16.91 3.55
N ASP A 133 5.39 -16.97 3.25
CA ASP A 133 4.76 -18.04 2.46
C ASP A 133 5.24 -18.03 0.99
N LEU A 134 5.51 -16.86 0.44
CA LEU A 134 5.97 -16.73 -0.94
C LEU A 134 7.51 -16.62 -1.01
N CYS A 135 8.04 -15.47 -0.61
CA CYS A 135 9.45 -15.18 -0.79
C CYS A 135 10.35 -15.93 0.19
N GLY A 136 9.90 -16.13 1.43
CA GLY A 136 10.63 -16.89 2.44
C GLY A 136 10.76 -18.37 2.08
N ASN A 137 9.66 -19.00 1.70
CA ASN A 137 9.67 -20.42 1.30
C ASN A 137 10.46 -20.64 0.01
N ARG A 138 10.36 -19.74 -0.97
CA ARG A 138 11.20 -19.78 -2.18
C ARG A 138 12.68 -19.73 -1.84
N ALA A 139 13.09 -18.86 -0.92
CA ALA A 139 14.48 -18.75 -0.50
C ALA A 139 14.97 -20.00 0.25
N LYS A 140 14.11 -20.60 1.10
CA LYS A 140 14.42 -21.87 1.78
C LYS A 140 14.60 -23.01 0.78
N ALA A 141 13.68 -23.15 -0.18
CA ALA A 141 13.74 -24.19 -1.20
C ALA A 141 15.01 -24.06 -2.04
N ALA A 142 15.37 -22.86 -2.47
CA ALA A 142 16.60 -22.60 -3.22
C ALA A 142 17.87 -22.90 -2.42
N ALA A 143 17.86 -22.60 -1.12
CA ALA A 143 18.97 -22.93 -0.24
C ALA A 143 19.11 -24.45 -0.01
N HIS A 144 18.00 -25.16 0.10
CA HIS A 144 17.98 -26.63 0.23
C HIS A 144 18.54 -27.30 -1.02
N TYR A 145 18.07 -26.87 -2.21
CA TYR A 145 18.56 -27.39 -3.50
C TYR A 145 20.08 -27.23 -3.66
N ARG A 146 20.62 -26.05 -3.32
CA ARG A 146 22.07 -25.82 -3.40
C ARG A 146 22.89 -26.70 -2.47
N ARG A 147 22.35 -27.07 -1.29
CA ARG A 147 23.05 -27.99 -0.36
C ARG A 147 23.07 -29.43 -0.83
N GLN A 148 22.13 -29.83 -1.69
CA GLN A 148 22.05 -31.19 -2.20
C GLN A 148 22.83 -31.40 -3.51
N HIS A 149 23.07 -30.32 -4.25
CA HIS A 149 23.63 -30.39 -5.61
C HIS A 149 24.91 -29.51 -5.81
N GLY A 150 25.42 -28.91 -4.77
CA GLY A 150 26.70 -28.20 -4.72
C GLY A 150 27.64 -28.85 -3.73
#